data_06efd7da440ad22e0999be0997837505
#
_entry.id   06efd7da440ad22e0999be0997837505
#
_cell.length_a   1.000
_cell.length_b   1.000
_cell.length_c   1.000
_cell.angle_alpha   90.00
_cell.angle_beta   90.00
_cell.angle_gamma   90.00
#
_symmetry.space_group_name_H-M   'P 1'
#
loop_
_entity.id
_entity.type
_entity.pdbx_description
1 polymer ?
#
loop_
_entity_poly.entity_id
_entity_poly.type
_entity_poly.pdbx_seq_one_letter_code
_entity_poly.pdbx_strand_id
1 'polypeptide(L)'
;LKQYIDVTALKYRLREPSQVKYSVRGSSDYNHNAFEQWIMANRGRLNNYLKLILDWVDRRFVRQVYFEGQKCVVFVSSIEMASEVWKYLKKNIPHWQVSRYAASAGDVYDEAKQADIMITTEKSFSTGFDLPGLVCALLTVSINSFNTNVQILGRLRELRDHPEVTPIFDYLVCEDIQRHIDYHEEKKRTIFKDRVKSHKTKYVNIVV
;
A
#
# COMPACT_ATOMS: atom_id res chain seq x y z
N LEU A 1 -20.00 -13.53 3.01
CA LEU A 1 -18.82 -12.88 2.41
C LEU A 1 -17.87 -13.96 1.90
N LYS A 2 -17.55 -13.91 0.62
CA LYS A 2 -16.62 -14.87 0.03
C LYS A 2 -15.19 -14.53 0.48
N GLN A 3 -14.53 -15.50 1.09
CA GLN A 3 -13.15 -15.38 1.55
C GLN A 3 -12.20 -15.73 0.38
N TYR A 4 -11.89 -14.76 -0.46
CA TYR A 4 -11.09 -14.99 -1.68
C TYR A 4 -9.80 -14.20 -1.75
N ILE A 5 -9.44 -13.45 -0.70
CA ILE A 5 -8.26 -12.59 -0.68
C ILE A 5 -7.21 -13.15 0.27
N ASP A 6 -5.96 -13.26 -0.19
CA ASP A 6 -4.82 -13.56 0.67
C ASP A 6 -4.22 -12.25 1.20
N VAL A 7 -4.02 -12.18 2.51
CA VAL A 7 -3.49 -10.99 3.19
C VAL A 7 -2.16 -11.32 3.86
N THR A 8 -1.19 -10.43 3.68
CA THR A 8 0.09 -10.53 4.39
C THR A 8 0.44 -9.19 5.03
N ALA A 9 0.71 -9.20 6.33
CA ALA A 9 1.33 -8.09 7.02
C ALA A 9 2.85 -8.16 6.82
N LEU A 10 3.44 -7.07 6.36
CA LEU A 10 4.88 -6.97 6.11
C LEU A 10 5.51 -6.09 7.19
N LYS A 11 6.24 -6.70 8.12
CA LYS A 11 6.90 -6.01 9.23
C LYS A 11 8.30 -5.58 8.82
N TYR A 12 8.61 -4.32 9.03
CA TYR A 12 9.93 -3.74 8.79
C TYR A 12 10.39 -2.91 9.99
N ARG A 13 11.68 -2.59 10.04
CA ARG A 13 12.31 -1.83 11.10
C ARG A 13 12.91 -0.53 10.58
N LEU A 14 13.06 0.43 11.48
CA LEU A 14 13.79 1.67 11.25
C LEU A 14 15.25 1.51 11.67
N ARG A 15 16.17 2.14 10.95
CA ARG A 15 17.58 2.18 11.31
C ARG A 15 17.83 2.99 12.58
N GLU A 16 17.09 4.09 12.71
CA GLU A 16 17.20 5.02 13.85
C GLU A 16 15.82 5.26 14.48
N PRO A 17 15.26 4.25 15.17
CA PRO A 17 13.89 4.33 15.68
C PRO A 17 13.67 5.44 16.70
N SER A 18 14.72 5.83 17.46
CA SER A 18 14.63 6.93 18.42
C SER A 18 14.40 8.31 17.78
N GLN A 19 14.66 8.45 16.49
CA GLN A 19 14.51 9.71 15.75
C GLN A 19 13.14 9.83 15.04
N VAL A 20 12.31 8.80 15.06
CA VAL A 20 11.06 8.78 14.30
C VAL A 20 10.10 9.89 14.73
N LYS A 21 9.51 10.55 13.74
CA LYS A 21 8.47 11.57 13.93
C LYS A 21 7.23 11.14 13.15
N TYR A 22 6.09 11.12 13.85
CA TYR A 22 4.82 10.71 13.26
C TYR A 22 3.63 11.50 13.83
N SER A 23 3.89 12.64 14.46
CA SER A 23 2.83 13.48 15.01
C SER A 23 2.96 14.91 14.51
N VAL A 24 1.82 15.58 14.37
CA VAL A 24 1.80 17.02 14.11
C VAL A 24 2.09 17.79 15.39
N ARG A 25 2.59 19.01 15.23
CA ARG A 25 2.91 19.88 16.37
C ARG A 25 1.68 20.07 17.27
N GLY A 26 1.88 19.85 18.56
CA GLY A 26 0.83 20.00 19.56
C GLY A 26 -0.08 18.77 19.75
N SER A 27 0.21 17.67 19.09
CA SER A 27 -0.52 16.41 19.25
C SER A 27 0.45 15.26 19.52
N SER A 28 0.03 14.29 20.31
CA SER A 28 0.72 13.01 20.49
C SER A 28 0.13 11.89 19.63
N ASP A 29 -0.92 12.18 18.88
CA ASP A 29 -1.59 11.18 18.05
C ASP A 29 -0.76 10.83 16.81
N TYR A 30 -0.88 9.57 16.39
CA TYR A 30 -0.23 9.10 15.17
C TYR A 30 -0.86 9.77 13.94
N ASN A 31 -0.01 10.32 13.10
CA ASN A 31 -0.38 10.93 11.82
C ASN A 31 0.53 10.36 10.73
N HIS A 32 -0.05 9.59 9.80
CA HIS A 32 0.73 8.92 8.77
C HIS A 32 1.36 9.92 7.79
N ASN A 33 0.72 11.04 7.50
CA ASN A 33 1.31 12.12 6.69
C ASN A 33 2.60 12.64 7.33
N ALA A 34 2.59 12.87 8.65
CA ALA A 34 3.78 13.31 9.38
C ALA A 34 4.89 12.26 9.32
N PHE A 35 4.54 10.98 9.40
CA PHE A 35 5.49 9.88 9.24
C PHE A 35 6.12 9.88 7.83
N GLU A 36 5.32 10.02 6.79
CA GLU A 36 5.82 10.12 5.40
C GLU A 36 6.73 11.33 5.21
N GLN A 37 6.40 12.49 5.81
CA GLN A 37 7.25 13.67 5.77
C GLN A 37 8.61 13.41 6.43
N TRP A 38 8.60 12.70 7.56
CA TRP A 38 9.83 12.31 8.23
C TRP A 38 10.68 11.37 7.35
N ILE A 39 10.07 10.42 6.68
CA ILE A 39 10.78 9.53 5.73
C ILE A 39 11.42 10.37 4.62
N MET A 40 10.67 11.28 4.01
CA MET A 40 11.13 12.11 2.89
C MET A 40 12.17 13.15 3.29
N ALA A 41 12.25 13.53 4.56
CA ALA A 41 13.21 14.53 5.06
C ALA A 41 14.67 14.03 5.04
N ASN A 42 14.90 12.74 4.88
CA ASN A 42 16.22 12.14 4.80
C ASN A 42 16.31 11.27 3.54
N ARG A 43 17.23 11.61 2.64
CA ARG A 43 17.34 10.92 1.34
C ARG A 43 17.66 9.43 1.47
N GLY A 44 18.54 9.05 2.38
CA GLY A 44 18.91 7.67 2.60
C GLY A 44 17.72 6.86 3.12
N ARG A 45 16.97 7.42 4.04
CA ARG A 45 15.75 6.83 4.60
C ARG A 45 14.67 6.68 3.53
N LEU A 46 14.43 7.73 2.74
CA LEU A 46 13.50 7.67 1.62
C LEU A 46 13.89 6.58 0.62
N ASN A 47 15.16 6.51 0.24
CA ASN A 47 15.63 5.50 -0.69
C ASN A 47 15.39 4.08 -0.18
N ASN A 48 15.61 3.82 1.10
CA ASN A 48 15.35 2.51 1.70
C ASN A 48 13.86 2.18 1.72
N TYR A 49 13.01 3.16 2.00
CA TYR A 49 11.56 3.00 1.95
C TYR A 49 11.08 2.70 0.53
N LEU A 50 11.59 3.41 -0.46
CA LEU A 50 11.26 3.19 -1.87
C LEU A 50 11.74 1.81 -2.35
N LYS A 51 12.91 1.35 -1.90
CA LYS A 51 13.40 -0.01 -2.18
C LYS A 51 12.46 -1.07 -1.61
N LEU A 52 11.93 -0.86 -0.41
CA LEU A 52 10.97 -1.76 0.21
C LEU A 52 9.71 -1.89 -0.65
N ILE A 53 9.19 -0.78 -1.15
CA ILE A 53 8.01 -0.76 -2.02
C ILE A 53 8.34 -1.42 -3.37
N LEU A 54 9.47 -1.10 -3.98
CA LEU A 54 9.91 -1.71 -5.24
C LEU A 54 10.07 -3.22 -5.09
N ASP A 55 10.69 -3.68 -4.02
CA ASP A 55 10.87 -5.11 -3.76
C ASP A 55 9.52 -5.84 -3.68
N TRP A 56 8.53 -5.22 -3.03
CA TRP A 56 7.18 -5.77 -2.99
C TRP A 56 6.53 -5.83 -4.37
N VAL A 57 6.57 -4.73 -5.13
CA VAL A 57 6.00 -4.66 -6.49
C VAL A 57 6.66 -5.72 -7.39
N ASP A 58 7.96 -5.85 -7.31
CA ASP A 58 8.72 -6.82 -8.11
C ASP A 58 8.29 -8.25 -7.77
N ARG A 59 8.31 -8.63 -6.51
CA ARG A 59 7.99 -10.00 -6.07
C ARG A 59 6.52 -10.37 -6.25
N ARG A 60 5.60 -9.45 -5.97
CA ARG A 60 4.18 -9.76 -5.93
C ARG A 60 3.45 -9.46 -7.22
N PHE A 61 4.01 -8.65 -8.09
CA PHE A 61 3.36 -8.24 -9.33
C PHE A 61 4.21 -8.47 -10.57
N VAL A 62 5.40 -7.90 -10.65
CA VAL A 62 6.23 -7.93 -11.88
C VAL A 62 6.66 -9.36 -12.23
N ARG A 63 7.08 -10.14 -11.25
CA ARG A 63 7.51 -11.54 -11.46
C ARG A 63 6.36 -12.52 -11.54
N GLN A 64 5.14 -12.08 -11.29
CA GLN A 64 3.95 -12.92 -11.32
C GLN A 64 3.12 -12.59 -12.55
N VAL A 65 3.11 -13.49 -13.52
CA VAL A 65 2.26 -13.35 -14.70
C VAL A 65 0.93 -14.02 -14.40
N TYR A 66 -0.05 -13.24 -13.96
CA TYR A 66 -1.38 -13.73 -13.63
C TYR A 66 -2.24 -13.87 -14.90
N PHE A 67 -2.35 -12.80 -15.67
CA PHE A 67 -3.08 -12.74 -16.94
C PHE A 67 -2.78 -11.41 -17.62
N GLU A 68 -3.15 -11.30 -18.88
CA GLU A 68 -3.03 -10.04 -19.63
C GLU A 68 -3.99 -8.99 -19.06
N GLY A 69 -3.48 -7.78 -18.79
CA GLY A 69 -4.27 -6.70 -18.21
C GLY A 69 -4.30 -6.70 -16.69
N GLN A 70 -3.48 -7.52 -16.03
CA GLN A 70 -3.35 -7.48 -14.56
C GLN A 70 -2.96 -6.09 -14.06
N LYS A 71 -3.52 -5.68 -12.92
CA LYS A 71 -3.30 -4.37 -12.30
C LYS A 71 -2.82 -4.48 -10.86
N CYS A 72 -2.08 -3.47 -10.43
CA CYS A 72 -1.57 -3.34 -9.07
C CYS A 72 -1.82 -1.92 -8.56
N VAL A 73 -2.13 -1.79 -7.28
CA VAL A 73 -2.28 -0.48 -6.62
C VAL A 73 -1.39 -0.40 -5.40
N VAL A 74 -0.72 0.74 -5.24
CA VAL A 74 0.01 1.09 -4.02
C VAL A 74 -0.64 2.32 -3.40
N PHE A 75 -1.07 2.19 -2.15
CA PHE A 75 -1.70 3.27 -1.39
C PHE A 75 -0.67 3.96 -0.51
N VAL A 76 -0.60 5.28 -0.61
CA VAL A 76 0.19 6.16 0.26
C VAL A 76 -0.72 7.22 0.86
N SER A 77 -0.19 8.02 1.79
CA SER A 77 -1.00 9.05 2.45
C SER A 77 -0.89 10.42 1.77
N SER A 78 0.30 10.84 1.38
CA SER A 78 0.55 12.17 0.82
C SER A 78 0.77 12.14 -0.69
N ILE A 79 0.44 13.24 -1.35
CA ILE A 79 0.70 13.45 -2.78
C ILE A 79 2.21 13.42 -3.04
N GLU A 80 3.00 14.00 -2.14
CA GLU A 80 4.46 14.03 -2.25
C GLU A 80 5.04 12.61 -2.24
N MET A 81 4.59 11.76 -1.33
CA MET A 81 5.02 10.37 -1.31
C MET A 81 4.54 9.61 -2.55
N ALA A 82 3.32 9.87 -3.01
CA ALA A 82 2.82 9.28 -4.26
C ALA A 82 3.73 9.62 -5.43
N SER A 83 4.18 10.88 -5.53
CA SER A 83 5.10 11.33 -6.56
C SER A 83 6.48 10.67 -6.46
N GLU A 84 7.01 10.52 -5.24
CA GLU A 84 8.30 9.85 -5.02
C GLU A 84 8.25 8.37 -5.42
N VAL A 85 7.22 7.65 -5.04
CA VAL A 85 7.02 6.25 -5.42
C VAL A 85 6.84 6.11 -6.93
N TRP A 86 6.03 6.96 -7.54
CA TRP A 86 5.77 6.97 -8.98
C TRP A 86 7.06 7.16 -9.78
N LYS A 87 7.85 8.18 -9.46
CA LYS A 87 9.13 8.45 -10.12
C LYS A 87 10.11 7.30 -9.97
N TYR A 88 10.21 6.75 -8.77
CA TYR A 88 11.13 5.66 -8.45
C TYR A 88 10.77 4.37 -9.22
N LEU A 89 9.51 3.99 -9.26
CA LEU A 89 9.06 2.81 -10.00
C LEU A 89 9.24 3.00 -11.51
N LYS A 90 8.88 4.15 -12.05
CA LYS A 90 9.10 4.45 -13.49
C LYS A 90 10.57 4.29 -13.89
N LYS A 91 11.49 4.71 -13.03
CA LYS A 91 12.93 4.59 -13.28
C LYS A 91 13.42 3.14 -13.21
N ASN A 92 12.95 2.37 -12.22
CA ASN A 92 13.51 1.07 -11.90
C ASN A 92 12.81 -0.11 -12.59
N ILE A 93 11.57 0.06 -13.03
CA ILE A 93 10.83 -0.93 -13.80
C ILE A 93 10.24 -0.29 -15.07
N PRO A 94 11.09 0.19 -16.00
CA PRO A 94 10.66 1.00 -17.14
C PRO A 94 9.79 0.26 -18.17
N HIS A 95 9.74 -1.08 -18.12
CA HIS A 95 8.91 -1.88 -19.02
C HIS A 95 7.44 -1.93 -18.56
N TRP A 96 7.13 -1.46 -17.36
CA TRP A 96 5.78 -1.40 -16.80
C TRP A 96 5.27 0.03 -16.81
N GLN A 97 4.00 0.20 -17.14
CA GLN A 97 3.37 1.52 -17.07
C GLN A 97 2.94 1.81 -15.64
N VAL A 98 3.44 2.91 -15.09
CA VAL A 98 3.15 3.36 -13.74
C VAL A 98 2.47 4.71 -13.80
N SER A 99 1.35 4.86 -13.11
CA SER A 99 0.62 6.13 -13.00
C SER A 99 0.53 6.60 -11.55
N ARG A 100 0.33 7.90 -11.39
CA ARG A 100 -0.08 8.50 -10.12
C ARG A 100 -1.54 8.91 -10.25
N TYR A 101 -2.32 8.63 -9.21
CA TYR A 101 -3.67 9.17 -9.09
C TYR A 101 -3.83 9.86 -7.74
N ALA A 102 -3.75 11.19 -7.75
CA ALA A 102 -4.06 12.06 -6.62
C ALA A 102 -5.07 13.09 -7.11
N ALA A 103 -6.34 12.90 -6.75
CA ALA A 103 -7.45 13.72 -7.25
C ALA A 103 -7.27 15.21 -6.93
N SER A 104 -6.77 15.54 -5.74
CA SER A 104 -6.52 16.92 -5.32
C SER A 104 -5.34 17.58 -6.06
N ALA A 105 -4.50 16.80 -6.73
CA ALA A 105 -3.41 17.31 -7.59
C ALA A 105 -3.85 17.47 -9.05
N GLY A 106 -5.13 17.23 -9.37
CA GLY A 106 -5.67 17.34 -10.72
C GLY A 106 -5.49 16.12 -11.60
N ASP A 107 -5.01 14.99 -11.04
CA ASP A 107 -4.89 13.75 -11.80
C ASP A 107 -6.28 13.22 -12.22
N VAL A 108 -6.36 12.70 -13.43
CA VAL A 108 -7.61 12.17 -14.00
C VAL A 108 -7.61 10.64 -13.88
N TYR A 109 -8.64 10.11 -13.23
CA TYR A 109 -8.75 8.66 -12.97
C TYR A 109 -8.78 7.84 -14.27
N ASP A 110 -9.55 8.27 -15.27
CA ASP A 110 -9.67 7.53 -16.54
C ASP A 110 -8.35 7.41 -17.29
N GLU A 111 -7.43 8.33 -17.09
CA GLU A 111 -6.05 8.23 -17.61
C GLU A 111 -5.20 7.32 -16.73
N ALA A 112 -5.24 7.53 -15.41
CA ALA A 112 -4.41 6.78 -14.47
C ALA A 112 -4.70 5.27 -14.47
N LYS A 113 -5.96 4.88 -14.62
CA LYS A 113 -6.38 3.46 -14.62
C LYS A 113 -5.85 2.65 -15.80
N GLN A 114 -5.34 3.31 -16.85
CA GLN A 114 -4.77 2.62 -18.01
C GLN A 114 -3.41 1.98 -17.69
N ALA A 115 -2.71 2.48 -16.69
CA ALA A 115 -1.41 1.93 -16.31
C ALA A 115 -1.53 0.56 -15.64
N ASP A 116 -0.43 -0.18 -15.62
CA ASP A 116 -0.33 -1.49 -14.96
C ASP A 116 -0.30 -1.34 -13.44
N ILE A 117 0.38 -0.30 -12.97
CA ILE A 117 0.58 -0.01 -11.55
C ILE A 117 0.13 1.42 -11.28
N MET A 118 -0.80 1.58 -10.35
CA MET A 118 -1.29 2.89 -9.92
C MET A 118 -0.81 3.20 -8.52
N ILE A 119 -0.19 4.37 -8.33
CA ILE A 119 0.16 4.90 -7.02
C ILE A 119 -0.90 5.94 -6.66
N THR A 120 -1.59 5.75 -5.56
CA THR A 120 -2.69 6.63 -5.17
C THR A 120 -2.70 6.88 -3.65
N THR A 121 -3.40 7.93 -3.24
CA THR A 121 -3.68 8.18 -1.83
C THR A 121 -4.96 7.45 -1.42
N GLU A 122 -5.06 7.05 -0.14
CA GLU A 122 -6.27 6.39 0.35
C GLU A 122 -7.50 7.31 0.21
N LYS A 123 -7.31 8.62 0.30
CA LYS A 123 -8.39 9.62 0.13
C LYS A 123 -8.89 9.67 -1.31
N SER A 124 -7.99 9.66 -2.27
CA SER A 124 -8.37 9.73 -3.69
C SER A 124 -9.09 8.46 -4.15
N PHE A 125 -8.80 7.31 -3.54
CA PHE A 125 -9.36 6.03 -3.93
C PHE A 125 -10.63 5.64 -3.15
N SER A 126 -11.02 6.43 -2.16
CA SER A 126 -12.19 6.14 -1.30
C SER A 126 -13.54 6.30 -2.01
N THR A 127 -13.60 7.01 -3.12
CA THR A 127 -14.85 7.40 -3.79
C THR A 127 -15.18 6.56 -5.02
N GLY A 128 -15.55 5.30 -4.81
CA GLY A 128 -16.33 4.55 -5.80
C GLY A 128 -15.64 4.09 -7.08
N PHE A 129 -14.32 4.11 -7.19
CA PHE A 129 -13.64 3.67 -8.39
C PHE A 129 -13.60 2.15 -8.51
N ASP A 130 -13.81 1.66 -9.71
CA ASP A 130 -13.63 0.26 -10.07
C ASP A 130 -12.36 0.14 -10.92
N LEU A 131 -11.50 -0.82 -10.58
CA LEU A 131 -10.28 -1.10 -11.33
C LEU A 131 -10.26 -2.57 -11.73
N PRO A 132 -10.84 -2.90 -12.90
CA PRO A 132 -10.87 -4.27 -13.38
C PRO A 132 -9.46 -4.85 -13.54
N GLY A 133 -9.29 -6.10 -13.16
CA GLY A 133 -8.02 -6.80 -13.26
C GLY A 133 -7.07 -6.57 -12.08
N LEU A 134 -7.52 -5.90 -11.02
CA LEU A 134 -6.71 -5.67 -9.82
C LEU A 134 -6.39 -7.00 -9.12
N VAL A 135 -5.14 -7.42 -9.17
CA VAL A 135 -4.66 -8.68 -8.58
C VAL A 135 -3.96 -8.48 -7.25
N CYS A 136 -3.33 -7.33 -7.04
CA CYS A 136 -2.63 -7.07 -5.78
C CYS A 136 -2.67 -5.59 -5.40
N ALA A 137 -2.70 -5.35 -4.10
CA ALA A 137 -2.66 -4.01 -3.51
C ALA A 137 -1.72 -4.00 -2.32
N LEU A 138 -0.97 -2.90 -2.18
CA LEU A 138 -0.13 -2.62 -1.02
C LEU A 138 -0.66 -1.38 -0.30
N LEU A 139 -1.06 -1.55 0.95
CA LEU A 139 -1.41 -0.45 1.84
C LEU A 139 -0.19 -0.07 2.67
N THR A 140 0.43 1.06 2.38
CA THR A 140 1.55 1.57 3.17
C THR A 140 1.09 2.39 4.37
N VAL A 141 -0.14 2.91 4.32
CA VAL A 141 -0.71 3.80 5.32
C VAL A 141 -1.24 3.00 6.50
N SER A 142 -0.76 3.33 7.70
CA SER A 142 -1.28 2.72 8.93
C SER A 142 -2.57 3.43 9.33
N ILE A 143 -3.70 2.76 9.13
CA ILE A 143 -5.05 3.31 9.31
C ILE A 143 -5.78 2.53 10.40
N ASN A 144 -6.43 3.23 11.32
CA ASN A 144 -7.25 2.62 12.37
C ASN A 144 -8.75 2.57 12.03
N SER A 145 -9.21 3.33 11.03
CA SER A 145 -10.62 3.35 10.64
C SER A 145 -11.06 2.01 10.04
N PHE A 146 -12.00 1.34 10.72
CA PHE A 146 -12.61 0.11 10.24
C PHE A 146 -13.21 0.29 8.84
N ASN A 147 -14.00 1.34 8.66
CA ASN A 147 -14.68 1.59 7.39
C ASN A 147 -13.68 1.81 6.24
N THR A 148 -12.64 2.61 6.47
CA THR A 148 -11.61 2.87 5.46
C THR A 148 -10.88 1.59 5.06
N ASN A 149 -10.49 0.78 6.04
CA ASN A 149 -9.82 -0.50 5.77
C ASN A 149 -10.72 -1.47 4.98
N VAL A 150 -12.00 -1.56 5.34
CA VAL A 150 -12.97 -2.41 4.63
C VAL A 150 -13.20 -1.91 3.21
N GLN A 151 -13.28 -0.60 3.00
CA GLN A 151 -13.44 -0.01 1.67
C GLN A 151 -12.24 -0.29 0.77
N ILE A 152 -11.02 -0.15 1.32
CA ILE A 152 -9.79 -0.45 0.57
C ILE A 152 -9.74 -1.94 0.22
N LEU A 153 -9.98 -2.82 1.18
CA LEU A 153 -10.02 -4.26 0.95
C LEU A 153 -11.06 -4.64 -0.10
N GLY A 154 -12.21 -3.99 -0.08
CA GLY A 154 -13.31 -4.23 -1.02
C GLY A 154 -13.03 -3.82 -2.46
N ARG A 155 -11.91 -3.13 -2.74
CA ARG A 155 -11.47 -2.84 -4.11
C ARG A 155 -10.88 -4.08 -4.80
N LEU A 156 -10.37 -5.02 -4.03
CA LEU A 156 -9.97 -6.32 -4.53
C LEU A 156 -11.22 -7.18 -4.66
N ARG A 157 -11.62 -7.46 -5.87
CA ARG A 157 -12.80 -8.27 -6.17
C ARG A 157 -12.41 -9.66 -6.63
N GLU A 158 -13.33 -10.60 -6.47
CA GLU A 158 -13.15 -11.93 -7.06
C GLU A 158 -12.99 -11.81 -8.58
N LEU A 159 -11.93 -12.41 -9.10
CA LEU A 159 -11.60 -12.40 -10.52
C LEU A 159 -12.36 -13.52 -11.22
N ARG A 160 -13.58 -13.24 -11.65
CA ARG A 160 -14.50 -14.26 -12.20
C ARG A 160 -13.97 -14.90 -13.49
N ASP A 161 -13.26 -14.13 -14.31
CA ASP A 161 -12.69 -14.62 -15.57
C ASP A 161 -11.36 -15.37 -15.34
N HIS A 162 -10.81 -15.30 -14.12
CA HIS A 162 -9.54 -15.91 -13.74
C HIS A 162 -9.66 -16.53 -12.35
N PRO A 163 -10.52 -17.56 -12.17
CA PRO A 163 -10.83 -18.12 -10.84
C PRO A 163 -9.62 -18.80 -10.18
N GLU A 164 -8.60 -19.13 -10.95
CA GLU A 164 -7.33 -19.68 -10.47
C GLU A 164 -6.43 -18.63 -9.79
N VAL A 165 -6.72 -17.34 -9.99
CA VAL A 165 -5.93 -16.23 -9.40
C VAL A 165 -6.58 -15.78 -8.10
N THR A 166 -5.80 -15.82 -7.02
CA THR A 166 -6.21 -15.29 -5.72
C THR A 166 -5.71 -13.86 -5.58
N PRO A 167 -6.60 -12.85 -5.45
CA PRO A 167 -6.18 -11.48 -5.17
C PRO A 167 -5.39 -11.37 -3.86
N ILE A 168 -4.43 -10.44 -3.84
CA ILE A 168 -3.50 -10.25 -2.74
C ILE A 168 -3.66 -8.84 -2.18
N PHE A 169 -3.79 -8.76 -0.87
CA PHE A 169 -3.75 -7.50 -0.13
C PHE A 169 -2.66 -7.58 0.93
N ASP A 170 -1.60 -6.79 0.74
CA ASP A 170 -0.50 -6.71 1.69
C ASP A 170 -0.47 -5.32 2.33
N TYR A 171 0.02 -5.21 3.56
CA TYR A 171 0.16 -3.93 4.24
C TYR A 171 1.43 -3.87 5.05
N LEU A 172 1.99 -2.64 5.16
CA LEU A 172 3.22 -2.39 5.90
C LEU A 172 2.95 -2.17 7.38
N VAL A 173 3.80 -2.72 8.22
CA VAL A 173 3.79 -2.53 9.67
C VAL A 173 5.22 -2.19 10.10
N CYS A 174 5.43 -0.98 10.60
CA CYS A 174 6.71 -0.61 11.22
C CYS A 174 6.76 -1.13 12.65
N GLU A 175 7.68 -2.05 12.94
CA GLU A 175 7.79 -2.66 14.27
C GLU A 175 8.24 -1.67 15.35
N ASP A 176 8.84 -0.56 14.96
CA ASP A 176 9.34 0.48 15.88
C ASP A 176 8.30 1.54 16.20
N ILE A 177 7.09 1.44 15.64
CA ILE A 177 5.98 2.36 15.91
C ILE A 177 4.83 1.58 16.54
N GLN A 178 4.56 1.84 17.81
CA GLN A 178 3.54 1.09 18.55
C GLN A 178 2.15 1.19 17.91
N ARG A 179 1.78 2.36 17.36
CA ARG A 179 0.49 2.53 16.67
C ARG A 179 0.34 1.65 15.44
N HIS A 180 1.44 1.37 14.71
CA HIS A 180 1.41 0.41 13.60
C HIS A 180 1.09 -1.00 14.08
N ILE A 181 1.68 -1.40 15.20
CA ILE A 181 1.45 -2.71 15.82
C ILE A 181 0.00 -2.80 16.32
N ASP A 182 -0.48 -1.77 17.01
CA ASP A 182 -1.85 -1.72 17.51
C ASP A 182 -2.89 -1.81 16.39
N TYR A 183 -2.68 -1.05 15.32
CA TYR A 183 -3.58 -1.05 14.16
C TYR A 183 -3.52 -2.38 13.40
N HIS A 184 -2.36 -3.01 13.32
CA HIS A 184 -2.20 -4.35 12.75
C HIS A 184 -3.00 -5.39 13.54
N GLU A 185 -2.85 -5.42 14.86
CA GLU A 185 -3.59 -6.35 15.73
C GLU A 185 -5.10 -6.11 15.65
N GLU A 186 -5.53 -4.87 15.59
CA GLU A 186 -6.95 -4.51 15.41
C GLU A 186 -7.51 -5.02 14.08
N LYS A 187 -6.78 -4.82 12.97
CA LYS A 187 -7.18 -5.35 11.66
C LYS A 187 -7.32 -6.86 11.68
N LYS A 188 -6.36 -7.53 12.27
CA LYS A 188 -6.34 -8.99 12.41
C LYS A 188 -7.56 -9.51 13.16
N ARG A 189 -7.94 -8.83 14.24
CA ARG A 189 -9.04 -9.20 15.11
C ARG A 189 -10.42 -8.87 14.51
N THR A 190 -10.54 -7.77 13.77
CA THR A 190 -11.85 -7.24 13.34
C THR A 190 -12.10 -7.38 11.84
N ILE A 191 -11.15 -6.97 10.99
CA ILE A 191 -11.38 -6.88 9.55
C ILE A 191 -11.07 -8.21 8.87
N PHE A 192 -9.94 -8.82 9.18
CA PHE A 192 -9.46 -10.00 8.45
C PHE A 192 -9.98 -11.31 9.00
N LYS A 193 -10.50 -11.33 10.21
CA LYS A 193 -10.95 -12.56 10.88
C LYS A 193 -11.90 -13.40 10.01
N ASP A 194 -12.92 -12.76 9.41
CA ASP A 194 -13.99 -13.44 8.69
C ASP A 194 -14.11 -13.02 7.22
N ARG A 195 -13.20 -12.18 6.71
CA ARG A 195 -13.32 -11.57 5.37
C ARG A 195 -12.28 -12.03 4.37
N VAL A 196 -11.27 -12.74 4.82
CA VAL A 196 -10.14 -13.11 3.95
C VAL A 196 -9.92 -14.61 3.94
N LYS A 197 -9.31 -15.10 2.86
CA LYS A 197 -8.98 -16.51 2.69
C LYS A 197 -7.83 -16.92 3.60
N SER A 198 -6.81 -16.06 3.74
CA SER A 198 -5.66 -16.29 4.62
C SER A 198 -5.11 -14.98 5.15
N HIS A 199 -4.48 -15.04 6.31
CA HIS A 199 -3.72 -13.92 6.90
C HIS A 199 -2.38 -14.44 7.40
N LYS A 200 -1.30 -13.83 6.88
CA LYS A 200 0.08 -14.17 7.24
C LYS A 200 0.83 -12.92 7.69
N THR A 201 1.92 -13.13 8.42
CA THR A 201 2.87 -12.08 8.80
C THR A 201 4.25 -12.47 8.29
N LYS A 202 4.94 -11.55 7.63
CA LYS A 202 6.32 -11.72 7.15
C LYS A 202 7.19 -10.56 7.62
N TYR A 203 8.46 -10.86 7.84
CA TYR A 203 9.47 -9.87 8.19
C TYR A 203 10.25 -9.48 6.94
N VAL A 204 10.45 -8.19 6.76
CA VAL A 204 11.19 -7.63 5.63
C VAL A 204 12.62 -7.35 6.06
N ASN A 205 13.61 -7.70 5.24
CA ASN A 205 15.03 -7.50 5.56
C ASN A 205 15.50 -6.06 5.33
N ILE A 206 14.75 -5.26 4.60
CA ILE A 206 15.09 -3.85 4.33
C ILE A 206 14.81 -3.02 5.58
N VAL A 207 15.82 -2.26 6.03
CA VAL A 207 15.74 -1.34 7.16
C VAL A 207 15.65 0.08 6.63
N VAL A 208 14.68 0.83 7.11
CA VAL A 208 14.37 2.19 6.65
C VAL A 208 15.01 3.28 7.51
#